data_0989c5bba17b4ef45c83f803299e2376
#
_entry.id   0989c5bba17b4ef45c83f803299e2376
#
_cell.length_a   1.000
_cell.length_b   1.000
_cell.length_c   1.000
_cell.angle_alpha   90.00
_cell.angle_beta   90.00
_cell.angle_gamma   90.00
#
_symmetry.space_group_name_H-M   'P 1'
#
loop_
_entity.id
_entity.type
_entity.pdbx_description
1 polymer ?
#
loop_
_entity_poly.entity_id
_entity_poly.type
_entity_poly.pdbx_seq_one_letter_code
_entity_poly.pdbx_strand_id
1 'polypeptide(L)'
;WNPGTDQEMFSMQELIELFSIDRVSKSGARFNYEKGIWFNHEYLIKKSDEEVAQLFLPILKEKGYDCEMKRLTYIVSLIKERINFPADLWEQANFFFEAPIEYDEKSLKKRWKPESPQYLTELCDVLNGLDDFSKVEENEKVVLDWVASKEYHLGTMMNSFRITLVGAAKGPHIFNIIDILGKEETLSRVRRALEIIK
;
A
#
# COMPACT_ATOMS: atom_id res chain seq x y z
N TRP A 1 -0.28 -19.48 -30.39
CA TRP A 1 0.19 -18.45 -31.30
C TRP A 1 1.30 -17.60 -30.68
N ASN A 2 2.28 -17.17 -31.49
CA ASN A 2 3.33 -16.23 -31.07
C ASN A 2 3.65 -15.33 -32.28
N PRO A 3 3.79 -14.00 -32.13
CA PRO A 3 4.09 -13.08 -33.24
C PRO A 3 5.51 -13.23 -33.82
N GLY A 4 6.37 -14.01 -33.15
CA GLY A 4 7.79 -14.18 -33.53
C GLY A 4 8.70 -13.09 -33.00
N THR A 5 8.24 -12.33 -32.01
CA THR A 5 8.99 -11.30 -31.28
C THR A 5 8.99 -11.59 -29.80
N ASP A 6 9.85 -10.90 -29.02
CA ASP A 6 9.88 -10.99 -27.55
C ASP A 6 8.84 -10.09 -26.88
N GLN A 7 8.04 -9.36 -27.67
CA GLN A 7 6.94 -8.54 -27.13
C GLN A 7 5.87 -9.45 -26.52
N GLU A 8 5.46 -9.14 -25.29
CA GLU A 8 4.46 -9.90 -24.57
C GLU A 8 3.16 -9.10 -24.35
N MET A 9 3.25 -7.78 -24.27
CA MET A 9 2.12 -6.89 -24.04
C MET A 9 1.65 -6.28 -25.36
N PHE A 10 0.39 -6.51 -25.70
CA PHE A 10 -0.23 -6.01 -26.93
C PHE A 10 -1.55 -5.33 -26.63
N SER A 11 -1.85 -4.27 -27.38
CA SER A 11 -3.22 -3.79 -27.50
C SER A 11 -4.05 -4.75 -28.39
N MET A 12 -5.37 -4.64 -28.31
CA MET A 12 -6.26 -5.40 -29.20
C MET A 12 -5.98 -5.12 -30.67
N GLN A 13 -5.67 -3.87 -31.02
CA GLN A 13 -5.36 -3.49 -32.39
C GLN A 13 -4.07 -4.17 -32.90
N GLU A 14 -3.00 -4.14 -32.10
CA GLU A 14 -1.75 -4.85 -32.42
C GLU A 14 -1.96 -6.36 -32.56
N LEU A 15 -2.79 -6.97 -31.70
CA LEU A 15 -3.12 -8.39 -31.83
C LEU A 15 -3.85 -8.70 -33.14
N ILE A 16 -4.78 -7.85 -33.58
CA ILE A 16 -5.52 -8.00 -34.84
C ILE A 16 -4.55 -7.90 -36.04
N GLU A 17 -3.62 -6.97 -35.99
CA GLU A 17 -2.65 -6.73 -37.07
C GLU A 17 -1.59 -7.83 -37.17
N LEU A 18 -1.14 -8.35 -36.03
CA LEU A 18 -0.06 -9.33 -35.96
C LEU A 18 -0.52 -10.77 -36.05
N PHE A 19 -1.82 -11.05 -35.83
CA PHE A 19 -2.34 -12.42 -35.79
C PHE A 19 -2.25 -13.08 -37.18
N SER A 20 -1.70 -14.28 -37.20
CA SER A 20 -1.68 -15.15 -38.38
C SER A 20 -1.95 -16.60 -37.97
N ILE A 21 -2.82 -17.25 -38.72
CA ILE A 21 -3.14 -18.68 -38.53
C ILE A 21 -1.90 -19.54 -38.76
N ASP A 22 -1.01 -19.17 -39.67
CA ASP A 22 0.21 -19.91 -39.99
C ASP A 22 1.17 -20.02 -38.81
N ARG A 23 1.05 -19.09 -37.85
CA ARG A 23 1.85 -19.05 -36.62
C ARG A 23 1.18 -19.72 -35.43
N VAL A 24 0.05 -20.36 -35.63
CA VAL A 24 -0.62 -21.14 -34.57
C VAL A 24 0.12 -22.45 -34.39
N SER A 25 0.59 -22.72 -33.16
CA SER A 25 1.27 -23.98 -32.85
C SER A 25 0.32 -25.18 -33.02
N LYS A 26 0.82 -26.25 -33.63
CA LYS A 26 0.09 -27.51 -33.74
C LYS A 26 -0.02 -28.31 -32.42
N SER A 27 0.83 -27.97 -31.44
CA SER A 27 0.77 -28.56 -30.10
C SER A 27 -0.23 -27.82 -29.21
N GLY A 28 -0.82 -28.55 -28.25
CA GLY A 28 -1.72 -27.94 -27.26
C GLY A 28 -1.01 -26.86 -26.44
N ALA A 29 -1.66 -25.70 -26.25
CA ALA A 29 -1.17 -24.65 -25.39
C ALA A 29 -1.46 -25.01 -23.92
N ARG A 30 -0.42 -24.85 -23.06
CA ARG A 30 -0.59 -24.94 -21.61
C ARG A 30 -0.80 -23.55 -21.03
N PHE A 31 -1.88 -23.37 -20.29
CA PHE A 31 -2.11 -22.13 -19.57
C PHE A 31 -1.09 -21.98 -18.43
N ASN A 32 -0.37 -20.87 -18.41
CA ASN A 32 0.55 -20.51 -17.32
C ASN A 32 -0.14 -19.51 -16.40
N TYR A 33 -0.55 -19.96 -15.22
CA TYR A 33 -1.28 -19.15 -14.25
C TYR A 33 -0.45 -17.96 -13.74
N GLU A 34 0.83 -18.17 -13.44
CA GLU A 34 1.72 -17.11 -12.95
C GLU A 34 1.89 -16.01 -14.00
N LYS A 35 2.05 -16.40 -15.27
CA LYS A 35 2.11 -15.45 -16.37
C LYS A 35 0.78 -14.72 -16.57
N GLY A 36 -0.35 -15.38 -16.30
CA GLY A 36 -1.67 -14.74 -16.32
C GLY A 36 -1.81 -13.66 -15.25
N ILE A 37 -1.31 -13.91 -14.04
CA ILE A 37 -1.24 -12.91 -12.95
C ILE A 37 -0.38 -11.72 -13.37
N TRP A 38 0.81 -11.97 -13.91
CA TRP A 38 1.71 -10.94 -14.39
C TRP A 38 1.06 -10.06 -15.46
N PHE A 39 0.41 -10.64 -16.47
CA PHE A 39 -0.33 -9.88 -17.48
C PHE A 39 -1.40 -8.98 -16.88
N ASN A 40 -2.16 -9.49 -15.92
CA ASN A 40 -3.21 -8.70 -15.28
C ASN A 40 -2.63 -7.51 -14.51
N HIS A 41 -1.54 -7.73 -13.77
CA HIS A 41 -0.78 -6.67 -13.10
C HIS A 41 -0.33 -5.59 -14.09
N GLU A 42 0.32 -5.97 -15.19
CA GLU A 42 0.81 -5.04 -16.21
C GLU A 42 -0.32 -4.19 -16.84
N TYR A 43 -1.49 -4.79 -17.08
CA TYR A 43 -2.65 -4.05 -17.58
C TYR A 43 -3.24 -3.11 -16.52
N LEU A 44 -3.23 -3.49 -15.24
CA LEU A 44 -3.67 -2.60 -14.15
C LEU A 44 -2.73 -1.40 -13.99
N ILE A 45 -1.42 -1.60 -14.05
CA ILE A 45 -0.44 -0.51 -13.94
C ILE A 45 -0.58 0.50 -15.08
N LYS A 46 -0.92 0.05 -16.29
CA LYS A 46 -1.14 0.92 -17.45
C LYS A 46 -2.39 1.81 -17.35
N LYS A 47 -3.35 1.45 -16.50
CA LYS A 47 -4.53 2.29 -16.24
C LYS A 47 -4.15 3.53 -15.44
N SER A 48 -4.90 4.62 -15.61
CA SER A 48 -4.76 5.77 -14.71
C SER A 48 -5.18 5.42 -13.29
N ASP A 49 -4.73 6.20 -12.31
CA ASP A 49 -5.12 5.98 -10.90
C ASP A 49 -6.62 6.22 -10.70
N GLU A 50 -7.23 7.13 -11.48
CA GLU A 50 -8.67 7.36 -11.51
C GLU A 50 -9.44 6.14 -12.03
N GLU A 51 -8.97 5.52 -13.11
CA GLU A 51 -9.60 4.30 -13.65
C GLU A 51 -9.54 3.14 -12.66
N VAL A 52 -8.41 2.98 -11.96
CA VAL A 52 -8.29 1.95 -10.92
C VAL A 52 -9.13 2.31 -9.69
N ALA A 53 -9.22 3.59 -9.31
CA ALA A 53 -10.10 4.06 -8.23
C ALA A 53 -11.57 3.79 -8.53
N GLN A 54 -12.01 3.91 -9.79
CA GLN A 54 -13.36 3.53 -10.20
C GLN A 54 -13.64 2.03 -10.02
N LEU A 55 -12.63 1.16 -10.23
CA LEU A 55 -12.75 -0.27 -9.95
C LEU A 55 -12.83 -0.56 -8.44
N PHE A 56 -12.29 0.32 -7.60
CA PHE A 56 -12.31 0.16 -6.14
C PHE A 56 -13.65 0.60 -5.52
N LEU A 57 -14.35 1.58 -6.09
CA LEU A 57 -15.61 2.09 -5.56
C LEU A 57 -16.66 1.02 -5.22
N PRO A 58 -16.98 0.06 -6.09
CA PRO A 58 -17.96 -0.98 -5.76
C PRO A 58 -17.51 -1.86 -4.59
N ILE A 59 -16.21 -2.15 -4.49
CA ILE A 59 -15.63 -2.93 -3.38
C ILE A 59 -15.77 -2.16 -2.06
N LEU A 60 -15.50 -0.85 -2.04
CA LEU A 60 -15.69 0.00 -0.86
C LEU A 60 -17.15 0.04 -0.41
N LYS A 61 -18.08 0.21 -1.36
CA LYS A 61 -19.53 0.21 -1.06
C LYS A 61 -20.00 -1.12 -0.47
N GLU A 62 -19.50 -2.24 -0.97
CA GLU A 62 -19.79 -3.56 -0.41
C GLU A 62 -19.28 -3.68 1.04
N LYS A 63 -18.17 -3.04 1.35
CA LYS A 63 -17.60 -2.96 2.71
C LYS A 63 -18.26 -1.90 3.60
N GLY A 64 -19.20 -1.11 3.07
CA GLY A 64 -19.92 -0.08 3.82
C GLY A 64 -19.20 1.26 3.92
N TYR A 65 -18.20 1.52 3.09
CA TYR A 65 -17.43 2.77 3.08
C TYR A 65 -17.78 3.64 1.88
N ASP A 66 -17.89 4.94 2.13
CA ASP A 66 -17.89 5.98 1.11
C ASP A 66 -16.54 6.72 1.14
N CYS A 67 -16.04 7.07 -0.04
CA CYS A 67 -14.80 7.83 -0.17
C CYS A 67 -14.91 8.82 -1.34
N GLU A 68 -14.46 10.04 -1.12
CA GLU A 68 -14.34 11.03 -2.18
C GLU A 68 -13.34 10.54 -3.25
N MET A 69 -13.68 10.72 -4.53
CA MET A 69 -12.86 10.21 -5.64
C MET A 69 -11.42 10.72 -5.59
N LYS A 70 -11.20 11.99 -5.28
CA LYS A 70 -9.86 12.56 -5.15
C LYS A 70 -9.00 11.84 -4.11
N ARG A 71 -9.58 11.57 -2.92
CA ARG A 71 -8.91 10.82 -1.85
C ARG A 71 -8.66 9.37 -2.28
N LEU A 72 -9.64 8.75 -2.94
CA LEU A 72 -9.52 7.37 -3.40
C LEU A 72 -8.44 7.21 -4.47
N THR A 73 -8.37 8.14 -5.43
CA THR A 73 -7.31 8.19 -6.45
C THR A 73 -5.93 8.31 -5.81
N TYR A 74 -5.79 9.16 -4.79
CA TYR A 74 -4.53 9.28 -4.04
C TYR A 74 -4.17 7.97 -3.31
N ILE A 75 -5.12 7.32 -2.63
CA ILE A 75 -4.88 6.00 -2.02
C ILE A 75 -4.41 5.00 -3.09
N VAL A 76 -5.09 4.94 -4.22
CA VAL A 76 -4.75 4.03 -5.33
C VAL A 76 -3.34 4.28 -5.85
N SER A 77 -2.92 5.53 -6.03
CA SER A 77 -1.55 5.86 -6.48
C SER A 77 -0.46 5.29 -5.57
N LEU A 78 -0.75 5.12 -4.28
CA LEU A 78 0.18 4.57 -3.29
C LEU A 78 0.24 3.04 -3.27
N ILE A 79 -0.79 2.36 -3.77
CA ILE A 79 -0.92 0.89 -3.63
C ILE A 79 -0.98 0.15 -4.97
N LYS A 80 -1.20 0.84 -6.09
CA LYS A 80 -1.44 0.25 -7.41
C LYS A 80 -0.35 -0.75 -7.84
N GLU A 81 0.90 -0.47 -7.54
CA GLU A 81 2.02 -1.36 -7.84
C GLU A 81 2.04 -2.67 -7.00
N ARG A 82 1.16 -2.76 -5.99
CA ARG A 82 1.10 -3.89 -5.05
C ARG A 82 -0.05 -4.85 -5.31
N ILE A 83 -0.87 -4.58 -6.32
CA ILE A 83 -2.04 -5.36 -6.67
C ILE A 83 -1.85 -6.10 -7.99
N ASN A 84 -2.40 -7.29 -8.07
CA ASN A 84 -2.47 -8.06 -9.32
C ASN A 84 -3.90 -8.09 -9.87
N PHE A 85 -4.89 -7.97 -9.01
CA PHE A 85 -6.31 -7.96 -9.34
C PHE A 85 -7.04 -6.81 -8.64
N PRO A 86 -8.15 -6.30 -9.19
CA PRO A 86 -8.98 -5.32 -8.48
C PRO A 86 -9.43 -5.80 -7.10
N ALA A 87 -9.65 -7.10 -6.91
CA ALA A 87 -10.00 -7.68 -5.61
C ALA A 87 -8.93 -7.46 -4.53
N ASP A 88 -7.67 -7.30 -4.91
CA ASP A 88 -6.56 -7.09 -3.97
C ASP A 88 -6.58 -5.66 -3.36
N LEU A 89 -7.33 -4.72 -3.99
CA LEU A 89 -7.38 -3.31 -3.56
C LEU A 89 -7.80 -3.17 -2.09
N TRP A 90 -8.80 -3.92 -1.65
CA TRP A 90 -9.22 -3.87 -0.25
C TRP A 90 -8.12 -4.35 0.70
N GLU A 91 -7.47 -5.46 0.39
CA GLU A 91 -6.40 -6.00 1.25
C GLU A 91 -5.22 -5.03 1.38
N GLN A 92 -4.91 -4.29 0.30
CA GLN A 92 -3.81 -3.33 0.27
C GLN A 92 -4.16 -1.96 0.83
N ALA A 93 -5.47 -1.64 1.00
CA ALA A 93 -5.95 -0.31 1.36
C ALA A 93 -6.82 -0.25 2.63
N ASN A 94 -7.25 -1.38 3.17
CA ASN A 94 -8.21 -1.43 4.30
C ASN A 94 -7.80 -0.54 5.48
N PHE A 95 -6.51 -0.48 5.78
CA PHE A 95 -5.99 0.33 6.89
C PHE A 95 -6.17 1.85 6.70
N PHE A 96 -6.53 2.34 5.51
CA PHE A 96 -6.92 3.73 5.31
C PHE A 96 -8.36 4.01 5.76
N PHE A 97 -9.18 2.98 5.90
CA PHE A 97 -10.60 3.04 6.27
C PHE A 97 -10.89 2.48 7.65
N GLU A 98 -10.12 1.47 8.07
CA GLU A 98 -10.27 0.79 9.36
C GLU A 98 -8.97 0.83 10.15
N ALA A 99 -9.06 1.16 11.44
CA ALA A 99 -7.92 0.99 12.33
C ALA A 99 -7.65 -0.50 12.58
N PRO A 100 -6.38 -0.95 12.62
CA PRO A 100 -6.08 -2.35 12.90
C PRO A 100 -6.56 -2.74 14.29
N ILE A 101 -7.31 -3.85 14.37
CA ILE A 101 -7.75 -4.45 15.62
C ILE A 101 -6.83 -5.61 16.07
N GLU A 102 -6.10 -6.17 15.11
CA GLU A 102 -5.12 -7.23 15.31
C GLU A 102 -3.79 -6.82 14.67
N TYR A 103 -2.69 -7.35 15.20
CA TYR A 103 -1.34 -7.05 14.74
C TYR A 103 -0.65 -8.33 14.29
N ASP A 104 -0.03 -8.31 13.11
CA ASP A 104 0.64 -9.45 12.51
C ASP A 104 1.78 -9.96 13.41
N GLU A 105 1.64 -11.19 13.91
CA GLU A 105 2.60 -11.80 14.82
C GLU A 105 4.02 -11.88 14.26
N LYS A 106 4.16 -12.12 12.94
CA LYS A 106 5.48 -12.21 12.30
C LYS A 106 6.16 -10.84 12.29
N SER A 107 5.38 -9.78 12.00
CA SER A 107 5.84 -8.40 12.06
C SER A 107 6.25 -8.03 13.47
N LEU A 108 5.43 -8.36 14.48
CA LEU A 108 5.74 -8.10 15.89
C LEU A 108 7.04 -8.81 16.30
N LYS A 109 7.14 -10.12 16.14
CA LYS A 109 8.34 -10.90 16.51
C LYS A 109 9.62 -10.37 15.86
N LYS A 110 9.54 -9.91 14.61
CA LYS A 110 10.71 -9.47 13.85
C LYS A 110 11.07 -8.00 14.10
N ARG A 111 10.09 -7.13 14.26
CA ARG A 111 10.27 -5.67 14.16
C ARG A 111 9.96 -4.91 15.44
N TRP A 112 9.06 -5.39 16.28
CA TRP A 112 8.78 -4.79 17.58
C TRP A 112 9.90 -5.16 18.55
N LYS A 113 10.45 -4.17 19.25
CA LYS A 113 11.58 -4.33 20.16
C LYS A 113 11.20 -3.80 21.54
N PRO A 114 11.92 -4.17 22.61
CA PRO A 114 11.64 -3.67 23.96
C PRO A 114 11.60 -2.15 24.06
N GLU A 115 12.38 -1.44 23.25
CA GLU A 115 12.42 0.03 23.19
C GLU A 115 11.29 0.64 22.35
N SER A 116 10.55 -0.14 21.57
CA SER A 116 9.49 0.36 20.68
C SER A 116 8.40 1.16 21.41
N PRO A 117 7.91 0.75 22.59
CA PRO A 117 6.91 1.54 23.33
C PRO A 117 7.41 2.92 23.73
N GLN A 118 8.66 3.04 24.20
CA GLN A 118 9.27 4.31 24.54
C GLN A 118 9.35 5.21 23.31
N TYR A 119 9.91 4.70 22.21
CA TYR A 119 10.05 5.46 20.97
C TYR A 119 8.71 5.99 20.46
N LEU A 120 7.67 5.18 20.50
CA LEU A 120 6.33 5.55 20.03
C LEU A 120 5.64 6.55 20.96
N THR A 121 5.87 6.44 22.28
CA THR A 121 5.35 7.42 23.24
C THR A 121 5.94 8.81 22.96
N GLU A 122 7.25 8.89 22.81
CA GLU A 122 7.93 10.16 22.51
C GLU A 122 7.60 10.68 21.11
N LEU A 123 7.40 9.76 20.12
CA LEU A 123 6.94 10.14 18.78
C LEU A 123 5.57 10.83 18.81
N CYS A 124 4.66 10.41 19.69
CA CYS A 124 3.36 11.07 19.82
C CYS A 124 3.51 12.56 20.13
N ASP A 125 4.49 12.95 20.94
CA ASP A 125 4.74 14.36 21.25
C ASP A 125 5.26 15.12 20.02
N VAL A 126 6.17 14.50 19.25
CA VAL A 126 6.68 15.07 17.98
C VAL A 126 5.54 15.26 16.99
N LEU A 127 4.75 14.21 16.75
CA LEU A 127 3.61 14.26 15.82
C LEU A 127 2.56 15.28 16.29
N ASN A 128 2.35 15.41 17.59
CA ASN A 128 1.42 16.40 18.14
C ASN A 128 1.90 17.84 17.87
N GLY A 129 3.19 18.07 17.75
CA GLY A 129 3.80 19.36 17.39
C GLY A 129 3.74 19.69 15.89
N LEU A 130 3.37 18.76 15.01
CA LEU A 130 3.21 19.04 13.58
C LEU A 130 1.92 19.80 13.31
N ASP A 131 1.99 20.86 12.53
CA ASP A 131 0.85 21.71 12.20
C ASP A 131 -0.02 21.13 11.09
N ASP A 132 0.60 20.56 10.07
CA ASP A 132 -0.08 20.09 8.85
C ASP A 132 0.47 18.74 8.38
N PHE A 133 -0.34 17.69 8.47
CA PHE A 133 0.03 16.33 8.09
C PHE A 133 0.14 16.13 6.58
N SER A 134 -0.40 17.05 5.76
CA SER A 134 -0.28 16.98 4.30
C SER A 134 1.12 17.35 3.79
N LYS A 135 1.95 17.95 4.64
CA LYS A 135 3.34 18.29 4.34
C LYS A 135 4.27 17.07 4.51
N VAL A 136 4.08 16.08 3.65
CA VAL A 136 4.72 14.76 3.76
C VAL A 136 6.23 14.84 3.95
N GLU A 137 6.94 15.55 3.06
CA GLU A 137 8.42 15.65 3.09
C GLU A 137 8.94 16.45 4.29
N GLU A 138 8.23 17.53 4.67
CA GLU A 138 8.60 18.35 5.84
C GLU A 138 8.44 17.52 7.13
N ASN A 139 7.31 16.82 7.27
CA ASN A 139 7.00 15.98 8.41
C ASN A 139 7.98 14.81 8.54
N GLU A 140 8.32 14.17 7.42
CA GLU A 140 9.35 13.13 7.38
C GLU A 140 10.66 13.66 7.91
N LYS A 141 11.12 14.81 7.41
CA LYS A 141 12.37 15.42 7.85
C LYS A 141 12.37 15.71 9.36
N VAL A 142 11.29 16.30 9.88
CA VAL A 142 11.17 16.60 11.33
C VAL A 142 11.31 15.32 12.17
N VAL A 143 10.62 14.24 11.76
CA VAL A 143 10.69 12.97 12.50
C VAL A 143 12.08 12.33 12.38
N LEU A 144 12.69 12.33 11.19
CA LEU A 144 14.02 11.76 10.97
C LEU A 144 15.10 12.53 11.76
N ASP A 145 15.06 13.86 11.75
CA ASP A 145 15.98 14.71 12.51
C ASP A 145 15.82 14.47 14.03
N TRP A 146 14.58 14.32 14.49
CA TRP A 146 14.31 13.97 15.88
C TRP A 146 14.85 12.58 16.24
N VAL A 147 14.61 11.55 15.44
CA VAL A 147 15.14 10.20 15.65
C VAL A 147 16.66 10.22 15.74
N ALA A 148 17.32 10.96 14.85
CA ALA A 148 18.77 11.13 14.86
C ALA A 148 19.27 11.84 16.12
N SER A 149 18.58 12.91 16.57
CA SER A 149 18.94 13.67 17.78
C SER A 149 18.86 12.83 19.07
N LYS A 150 18.02 11.80 19.06
CA LYS A 150 17.84 10.84 20.16
C LYS A 150 18.76 9.62 20.06
N GLU A 151 19.51 9.50 18.96
CA GLU A 151 20.32 8.32 18.65
C GLU A 151 19.48 7.01 18.61
N TYR A 152 18.20 7.11 18.27
CA TYR A 152 17.32 5.96 18.15
C TYR A 152 17.59 5.14 16.89
N HIS A 153 17.41 3.82 16.99
CA HIS A 153 17.55 2.95 15.82
C HIS A 153 16.38 3.18 14.84
N LEU A 154 16.64 3.88 13.74
CA LEU A 154 15.65 4.30 12.75
C LEU A 154 14.76 3.16 12.26
N GLY A 155 15.37 2.01 11.93
CA GLY A 155 14.62 0.85 11.43
C GLY A 155 13.63 0.29 12.46
N THR A 156 13.98 0.26 13.75
CA THR A 156 13.07 -0.14 14.83
C THR A 156 11.94 0.86 14.95
N MET A 157 12.27 2.15 15.02
CA MET A 157 11.32 3.22 15.16
C MET A 157 10.27 3.21 14.03
N MET A 158 10.71 3.25 12.76
CA MET A 158 9.82 3.33 11.61
C MET A 158 8.98 2.06 11.40
N ASN A 159 9.54 0.87 11.68
CA ASN A 159 8.77 -0.37 11.60
C ASN A 159 7.72 -0.46 12.72
N SER A 160 8.07 -0.09 13.94
CA SER A 160 7.11 -0.07 15.05
C SER A 160 5.98 0.91 14.78
N PHE A 161 6.30 2.12 14.31
CA PHE A 161 5.30 3.11 13.92
C PHE A 161 4.37 2.59 12.82
N ARG A 162 4.92 1.97 11.77
CA ARG A 162 4.12 1.36 10.71
C ARG A 162 3.16 0.28 11.24
N ILE A 163 3.64 -0.58 12.13
CA ILE A 163 2.81 -1.64 12.73
C ILE A 163 1.61 -1.03 13.47
N THR A 164 1.79 0.08 14.19
CA THR A 164 0.66 0.72 14.90
C THR A 164 -0.39 1.27 13.94
N LEU A 165 -0.01 1.73 12.75
CA LEU A 165 -0.92 2.33 11.77
C LEU A 165 -1.64 1.31 10.90
N VAL A 166 -0.93 0.24 10.51
CA VAL A 166 -1.34 -0.71 9.47
C VAL A 166 -1.70 -2.09 10.04
N GLY A 167 -1.24 -2.41 11.25
CA GLY A 167 -1.33 -3.74 11.83
C GLY A 167 -0.19 -4.68 11.40
N ALA A 168 0.66 -4.29 10.45
CA ALA A 168 1.76 -5.10 9.93
C ALA A 168 2.91 -4.23 9.43
N ALA A 169 4.10 -4.84 9.24
CA ALA A 169 5.28 -4.15 8.70
C ALA A 169 5.25 -4.11 7.14
N LYS A 170 4.09 -3.76 6.56
CA LYS A 170 3.86 -3.63 5.11
C LYS A 170 3.12 -2.32 4.79
N GLY A 171 3.03 -1.97 3.52
CA GLY A 171 2.28 -0.80 3.08
C GLY A 171 3.14 0.27 2.39
N PRO A 172 2.54 1.36 1.90
CA PRO A 172 3.23 2.45 1.22
C PRO A 172 4.11 3.28 2.18
N HIS A 173 4.63 4.38 1.69
CA HIS A 173 5.44 5.29 2.49
C HIS A 173 4.66 5.81 3.72
N ILE A 174 5.28 5.78 4.91
CA ILE A 174 4.56 5.97 6.17
C ILE A 174 3.98 7.39 6.31
N PHE A 175 4.69 8.40 5.79
CA PHE A 175 4.25 9.79 5.86
C PHE A 175 3.07 10.06 4.91
N ASN A 176 2.92 9.32 3.80
CA ASN A 176 1.71 9.34 2.99
C ASN A 176 0.53 8.67 3.71
N ILE A 177 0.80 7.65 4.54
CA ILE A 177 -0.25 7.04 5.37
C ILE A 177 -0.79 8.05 6.37
N ILE A 178 0.08 8.75 7.10
CA ILE A 178 -0.37 9.72 8.12
C ILE A 178 -1.01 10.97 7.52
N ASP A 179 -0.64 11.39 6.30
CA ASP A 179 -1.32 12.43 5.55
C ASP A 179 -2.80 12.05 5.31
N ILE A 180 -3.06 10.83 4.84
CA ILE A 180 -4.43 10.35 4.57
C ILE A 180 -5.23 10.13 5.86
N LEU A 181 -4.61 9.61 6.92
CA LEU A 181 -5.26 9.37 8.21
C LEU A 181 -5.54 10.65 8.98
N GLY A 182 -4.67 11.64 8.83
CA GLY A 182 -4.69 12.86 9.64
C GLY A 182 -4.16 12.65 11.06
N LYS A 183 -4.00 13.76 11.78
CA LYS A 183 -3.34 13.82 13.09
C LYS A 183 -4.05 12.98 14.14
N GLU A 184 -5.36 13.20 14.28
CA GLU A 184 -6.15 12.56 15.36
C GLU A 184 -6.15 11.04 15.25
N GLU A 185 -6.43 10.52 14.05
CA GLU A 185 -6.47 9.08 13.82
C GLU A 185 -5.08 8.45 13.96
N THR A 186 -4.04 9.11 13.46
CA THR A 186 -2.65 8.65 13.61
C THR A 186 -2.28 8.49 15.09
N LEU A 187 -2.50 9.52 15.91
CA LEU A 187 -2.19 9.48 17.35
C LEU A 187 -3.06 8.46 18.09
N SER A 188 -4.34 8.34 17.73
CA SER A 188 -5.26 7.36 18.30
C SER A 188 -4.76 5.94 18.08
N ARG A 189 -4.33 5.61 16.85
CA ARG A 189 -3.80 4.27 16.52
C ARG A 189 -2.51 3.95 17.27
N VAL A 190 -1.59 4.91 17.37
CA VAL A 190 -0.34 4.69 18.13
C VAL A 190 -0.65 4.40 19.60
N ARG A 191 -1.49 5.22 20.23
CA ARG A 191 -1.86 5.03 21.65
C ARG A 191 -2.54 3.69 21.89
N ARG A 192 -3.52 3.33 21.03
CA ARG A 192 -4.21 2.05 21.12
C ARG A 192 -3.27 0.85 20.96
N ALA A 193 -2.31 0.94 20.03
CA ALA A 193 -1.32 -0.12 19.86
C ALA A 193 -0.44 -0.29 21.11
N LEU A 194 -0.05 0.80 21.77
CA LEU A 194 0.72 0.77 23.01
C LEU A 194 -0.04 0.11 24.18
N GLU A 195 -1.37 0.16 24.18
CA GLU A 195 -2.20 -0.52 25.17
C GLU A 195 -2.32 -2.03 24.92
N ILE A 196 -2.34 -2.44 23.63
CA ILE A 196 -2.61 -3.81 23.19
C ILE A 196 -1.33 -4.64 23.08
N ILE A 197 -0.27 -4.07 22.49
CA ILE A 197 0.99 -4.76 22.22
C ILE A 197 1.86 -4.68 23.48
N LYS A 198 1.99 -5.82 24.16
CA LYS A 198 2.79 -5.95 25.40
C LYS A 198 4.11 -6.64 25.12
#